data_d733df86e94fbc48902d11e53588f36f
#
_entry.id   d733df86e94fbc48902d11e53588f36f
#
_cell.length_a   1.000
_cell.length_b   1.000
_cell.length_c   1.000
_cell.angle_alpha   90.00
_cell.angle_beta   90.00
_cell.angle_gamma   90.00
#
_symmetry.space_group_name_H-M   'P 1'
#
loop_
_entity.id
_entity.type
_entity.pdbx_description
1 polymer ?
#
loop_
_entity_poly.entity_id
_entity_poly.type
_entity_poly.pdbx_seq_one_letter_code
_entity_poly.pdbx_strand_id
1 'polypeptide(L)'
;GIKKVAPIITFGTMGSKQAIRDIGRAIDYDLSIIDGLCKNIDPKLSLEENLNNNKVKSYIDRYDNLDIVYKIARKFEGLKRHTSIHAAGVVMSRYDLDEIIPLDKTHDSFYTSGYDMKYLEEIGLLKMDFLAIKYLTIIHEIIDDINNKYNINLTFDNIPFNDSKALDIFNRADTLAIFQFESDGIINFLKQLKANSFDDICAAIALYRPGPMQNIPLYIKRKNKQEKIDYYDDTLIPILKSTYG
;
A
#
# COMPACT_ATOMS: atom_id res chain seq x y z
N GLY A 1 -8.37 -27.90 10.97
CA GLY A 1 -9.41 -28.46 10.13
C GLY A 1 -10.28 -27.36 9.55
N ILE A 2 -11.06 -27.67 8.53
CA ILE A 2 -11.86 -26.73 7.72
C ILE A 2 -12.82 -25.83 8.54
N LYS A 3 -13.29 -26.32 9.67
CA LYS A 3 -14.17 -25.56 10.58
C LYS A 3 -13.47 -24.57 11.49
N LYS A 4 -12.12 -24.65 11.59
CA LYS A 4 -11.32 -23.89 12.56
C LYS A 4 -10.52 -22.76 11.92
N VAL A 5 -10.66 -22.56 10.63
CA VAL A 5 -9.94 -21.55 9.85
C VAL A 5 -10.92 -20.94 8.84
N ALA A 6 -10.94 -19.63 8.76
CA ALA A 6 -11.71 -18.89 7.74
C ALA A 6 -10.94 -17.68 7.25
N PRO A 7 -11.04 -17.33 5.97
CA PRO A 7 -10.61 -16.01 5.49
C PRO A 7 -11.36 -14.88 6.20
N ILE A 8 -10.74 -13.74 6.35
CA ILE A 8 -11.33 -12.59 7.01
C ILE A 8 -12.12 -11.77 5.99
N ILE A 9 -13.37 -11.42 6.34
CA ILE A 9 -14.18 -10.49 5.55
C ILE A 9 -13.60 -9.08 5.66
N THR A 10 -13.69 -8.32 4.60
CA THR A 10 -13.43 -6.88 4.60
C THR A 10 -14.62 -6.12 4.07
N PHE A 11 -14.84 -4.93 4.59
CA PHE A 11 -15.93 -4.06 4.17
C PHE A 11 -15.37 -2.84 3.46
N GLY A 12 -15.69 -2.69 2.19
CA GLY A 12 -15.44 -1.45 1.48
C GLY A 12 -16.39 -0.37 1.97
N THR A 13 -15.85 0.79 2.35
CA THR A 13 -16.64 1.94 2.78
C THR A 13 -16.78 2.94 1.64
N MET A 14 -17.85 3.73 1.69
CA MET A 14 -18.11 4.77 0.71
C MET A 14 -17.21 5.98 0.99
N GLY A 15 -16.21 6.21 0.14
CA GLY A 15 -15.33 7.37 0.24
C GLY A 15 -16.01 8.65 -0.24
N SER A 16 -15.45 9.81 0.14
CA SER A 16 -15.99 11.16 -0.11
C SER A 16 -16.46 11.39 -1.56
N LYS A 17 -15.57 11.17 -2.54
CA LYS A 17 -15.90 11.36 -3.97
C LYS A 17 -16.93 10.37 -4.48
N GLN A 18 -16.89 9.14 -3.96
CA GLN A 18 -17.84 8.11 -4.37
C GLN A 18 -19.25 8.42 -3.81
N ALA A 19 -19.35 8.88 -2.57
CA ALA A 19 -20.61 9.30 -1.98
C ALA A 19 -21.28 10.41 -2.83
N ILE A 20 -20.53 11.42 -3.21
CA ILE A 20 -21.05 12.51 -4.07
C ILE A 20 -21.53 11.96 -5.41
N ARG A 21 -20.79 11.08 -6.08
CA ARG A 21 -21.16 10.51 -7.38
C ARG A 21 -22.38 9.60 -7.29
N ASP A 22 -22.47 8.78 -6.27
CA ASP A 22 -23.59 7.84 -6.11
C ASP A 22 -24.87 8.57 -5.78
N ILE A 23 -24.82 9.59 -4.91
CA ILE A 23 -25.99 10.43 -4.62
C ILE A 23 -26.37 11.25 -5.84
N GLY A 24 -25.41 11.87 -6.55
CA GLY A 24 -25.67 12.60 -7.78
C GLY A 24 -26.41 11.75 -8.81
N ARG A 25 -26.01 10.51 -8.99
CA ARG A 25 -26.68 9.54 -9.87
C ARG A 25 -28.07 9.15 -9.36
N ALA A 26 -28.22 8.93 -8.07
CA ALA A 26 -29.46 8.48 -7.47
C ALA A 26 -30.60 9.51 -7.56
N ILE A 27 -30.26 10.81 -7.63
CA ILE A 27 -31.23 11.90 -7.78
C ILE A 27 -31.23 12.52 -9.18
N ASP A 28 -30.57 11.85 -10.12
CA ASP A 28 -30.48 12.25 -11.54
C ASP A 28 -29.91 13.67 -11.76
N TYR A 29 -28.87 14.00 -10.97
CA TYR A 29 -28.16 15.27 -11.07
C TYR A 29 -27.13 15.24 -12.21
N ASP A 30 -26.85 16.40 -12.84
CA ASP A 30 -25.87 16.48 -13.94
C ASP A 30 -24.49 15.98 -13.50
N LEU A 31 -24.05 14.87 -14.11
CA LEU A 31 -22.80 14.20 -13.78
C LEU A 31 -21.56 15.05 -14.10
N SER A 32 -21.65 16.00 -15.05
CA SER A 32 -20.55 16.90 -15.37
C SER A 32 -20.28 17.87 -14.20
N ILE A 33 -21.34 18.35 -13.56
CA ILE A 33 -21.27 19.20 -12.38
C ILE A 33 -20.76 18.40 -11.18
N ILE A 34 -21.25 17.17 -11.00
CA ILE A 34 -20.78 16.25 -9.95
C ILE A 34 -19.28 15.96 -10.09
N ASP A 35 -18.80 15.67 -11.29
CA ASP A 35 -17.37 15.42 -11.51
C ASP A 35 -16.52 16.70 -11.31
N GLY A 36 -17.07 17.86 -11.66
CA GLY A 36 -16.45 19.15 -11.36
C GLY A 36 -16.30 19.37 -9.84
N LEU A 37 -17.33 19.06 -9.06
CA LEU A 37 -17.25 19.10 -7.60
C LEU A 37 -16.19 18.13 -7.06
N CYS A 38 -16.20 16.89 -7.55
CA CYS A 38 -15.23 15.86 -7.13
C CYS A 38 -13.76 16.22 -7.39
N LYS A 39 -13.47 17.08 -8.38
CA LYS A 39 -12.10 17.58 -8.62
C LYS A 39 -11.62 18.52 -7.51
N ASN A 40 -12.53 19.20 -6.83
CA ASN A 40 -12.22 20.12 -5.73
C ASN A 40 -12.13 19.40 -4.36
N ILE A 41 -12.58 18.16 -4.25
CA ILE A 41 -12.57 17.37 -3.01
C ILE A 41 -11.20 16.75 -2.77
N ASP A 42 -10.63 17.00 -1.59
CA ASP A 42 -9.47 16.25 -1.10
C ASP A 42 -9.95 14.90 -0.55
N PRO A 43 -9.51 13.76 -1.15
CA PRO A 43 -9.94 12.43 -0.71
C PRO A 43 -9.37 11.99 0.63
N LYS A 44 -8.42 12.75 1.20
CA LYS A 44 -7.84 12.48 2.53
C LYS A 44 -8.66 13.08 3.66
N LEU A 45 -9.56 14.01 3.33
CA LEU A 45 -10.43 14.69 4.27
C LEU A 45 -11.85 14.18 4.12
N SER A 46 -12.61 14.17 5.21
CA SER A 46 -14.06 13.93 5.17
C SER A 46 -14.78 15.01 4.39
N LEU A 47 -16.00 14.75 3.94
CA LEU A 47 -16.84 15.78 3.31
C LEU A 47 -17.13 16.93 4.28
N GLU A 48 -17.22 16.67 5.58
CA GLU A 48 -17.36 17.72 6.59
C GLU A 48 -16.16 18.68 6.58
N GLU A 49 -14.95 18.12 6.61
CA GLU A 49 -13.71 18.90 6.60
C GLU A 49 -13.48 19.62 5.26
N ASN A 50 -13.88 19.01 4.14
CA ASN A 50 -13.83 19.62 2.81
C ASN A 50 -14.68 20.89 2.69
N LEU A 51 -15.72 21.07 3.50
CA LEU A 51 -16.48 22.32 3.57
C LEU A 51 -15.66 23.51 4.06
N ASN A 52 -14.53 23.32 4.73
CA ASN A 52 -13.64 24.40 5.10
C ASN A 52 -12.86 24.98 3.90
N ASN A 53 -12.87 24.28 2.76
CA ASN A 53 -12.24 24.72 1.53
C ASN A 53 -13.17 25.67 0.75
N ASN A 54 -12.74 26.94 0.59
CA ASN A 54 -13.51 27.94 -0.14
C ASN A 54 -13.82 27.57 -1.58
N LYS A 55 -12.97 26.76 -2.25
CA LYS A 55 -13.24 26.29 -3.62
C LYS A 55 -14.42 25.33 -3.66
N VAL A 56 -14.55 24.47 -2.64
CA VAL A 56 -15.67 23.54 -2.52
C VAL A 56 -16.97 24.32 -2.27
N LYS A 57 -16.96 25.25 -1.29
CA LYS A 57 -18.12 26.09 -1.00
C LYS A 57 -18.58 26.88 -2.23
N SER A 58 -17.68 27.63 -2.85
CA SER A 58 -18.00 28.45 -4.02
C SER A 58 -18.50 27.60 -5.21
N TYR A 59 -18.04 26.36 -5.32
CA TYR A 59 -18.54 25.45 -6.35
C TYR A 59 -19.95 24.98 -6.04
N ILE A 60 -20.24 24.62 -4.80
CA ILE A 60 -21.59 24.22 -4.35
C ILE A 60 -22.58 25.36 -4.54
N ASP A 61 -22.22 26.58 -4.12
CA ASP A 61 -23.09 27.76 -4.20
C ASP A 61 -23.40 28.22 -5.65
N ARG A 62 -22.66 27.72 -6.63
CA ARG A 62 -22.83 28.08 -8.04
C ARG A 62 -23.99 27.36 -8.71
N TYR A 63 -24.39 26.21 -8.22
CA TYR A 63 -25.36 25.33 -8.87
C TYR A 63 -26.53 25.03 -7.95
N ASP A 64 -27.74 25.15 -8.49
CA ASP A 64 -28.97 24.94 -7.76
C ASP A 64 -29.07 23.50 -7.22
N ASN A 65 -29.45 23.35 -5.95
CA ASN A 65 -29.64 22.09 -5.25
C ASN A 65 -28.37 21.20 -5.09
N LEU A 66 -27.19 21.69 -5.45
CA LEU A 66 -25.95 20.92 -5.26
C LEU A 66 -25.59 20.78 -3.77
N ASP A 67 -26.01 21.73 -2.95
CA ASP A 67 -25.93 21.68 -1.48
C ASP A 67 -26.73 20.49 -0.90
N ILE A 68 -27.88 20.16 -1.49
CA ILE A 68 -28.71 19.01 -1.10
C ILE A 68 -27.96 17.71 -1.42
N VAL A 69 -27.38 17.60 -2.63
CA VAL A 69 -26.52 16.46 -3.00
C VAL A 69 -25.41 16.27 -1.99
N TYR A 70 -24.69 17.36 -1.69
CA TYR A 70 -23.56 17.32 -0.75
C TYR A 70 -23.99 16.95 0.66
N LYS A 71 -25.07 17.52 1.15
CA LYS A 71 -25.64 17.22 2.47
C LYS A 71 -26.04 15.75 2.62
N ILE A 72 -26.63 15.18 1.56
CA ILE A 72 -27.00 13.76 1.56
C ILE A 72 -25.72 12.91 1.50
N ALA A 73 -24.77 13.24 0.60
CA ALA A 73 -23.52 12.49 0.44
C ALA A 73 -22.72 12.40 1.75
N ARG A 74 -22.70 13.46 2.57
CA ARG A 74 -22.08 13.45 3.90
C ARG A 74 -22.66 12.39 4.84
N LYS A 75 -23.94 12.07 4.71
CA LYS A 75 -24.59 11.02 5.54
C LYS A 75 -24.26 9.62 5.06
N PHE A 76 -23.85 9.47 3.81
CA PHE A 76 -23.49 8.19 3.20
C PHE A 76 -21.98 7.92 3.24
N GLU A 77 -21.17 8.95 3.44
CA GLU A 77 -19.72 8.81 3.61
C GLU A 77 -19.41 7.89 4.78
N GLY A 78 -18.49 6.93 4.58
CA GLY A 78 -18.08 5.96 5.59
C GLY A 78 -19.03 4.77 5.79
N LEU A 79 -20.24 4.78 5.18
CA LEU A 79 -21.11 3.61 5.25
C LEU A 79 -20.52 2.42 4.49
N LYS A 80 -20.71 1.23 5.01
CA LYS A 80 -20.29 -0.02 4.36
C LYS A 80 -21.09 -0.21 3.07
N ARG A 81 -20.40 -0.56 1.98
CA ARG A 81 -21.01 -0.66 0.66
C ARG A 81 -20.99 -2.07 0.10
N HIS A 82 -19.86 -2.71 0.16
CA HIS A 82 -19.67 -4.07 -0.35
C HIS A 82 -18.73 -4.84 0.58
N THR A 83 -18.81 -6.15 0.48
CA THR A 83 -17.91 -7.07 1.16
C THR A 83 -16.88 -7.63 0.19
N SER A 84 -15.71 -7.94 0.68
CA SER A 84 -14.68 -8.68 -0.03
C SER A 84 -13.90 -9.55 0.96
N ILE A 85 -12.93 -10.31 0.47
CA ILE A 85 -12.07 -11.15 1.31
C ILE A 85 -10.73 -10.45 1.49
N HIS A 86 -10.19 -10.49 2.70
CA HIS A 86 -8.84 -10.01 2.97
C HIS A 86 -7.83 -10.81 2.16
N ALA A 87 -6.89 -10.13 1.50
CA ALA A 87 -5.98 -10.74 0.53
C ALA A 87 -5.07 -11.84 1.13
N ALA A 88 -4.75 -11.73 2.42
CA ALA A 88 -3.78 -12.61 3.09
C ALA A 88 -4.25 -13.08 4.48
N GLY A 89 -5.22 -12.38 5.08
CA GLY A 89 -5.64 -12.62 6.46
C GLY A 89 -6.59 -13.79 6.59
N VAL A 90 -6.24 -14.69 7.48
CA VAL A 90 -7.12 -15.76 7.95
C VAL A 90 -7.26 -15.71 9.46
N VAL A 91 -8.43 -16.05 9.95
CA VAL A 91 -8.67 -16.25 11.38
C VAL A 91 -8.58 -17.73 11.70
N MET A 92 -7.95 -18.04 12.83
CA MET A 92 -7.79 -19.41 13.32
C MET A 92 -8.30 -19.51 14.75
N SER A 93 -8.91 -20.66 15.06
CA SER A 93 -9.44 -20.96 16.38
C SER A 93 -9.09 -22.38 16.83
N ARG A 94 -9.03 -22.56 18.14
CA ARG A 94 -8.94 -23.88 18.77
C ARG A 94 -10.27 -24.64 18.70
N TYR A 95 -11.38 -23.92 18.68
CA TYR A 95 -12.76 -24.43 18.61
C TYR A 95 -13.33 -24.22 17.20
N ASP A 96 -14.46 -24.79 16.89
CA ASP A 96 -15.13 -24.56 15.63
C ASP A 96 -15.58 -23.09 15.55
N LEU A 97 -15.32 -22.43 14.43
CA LEU A 97 -15.51 -20.98 14.29
C LEU A 97 -16.99 -20.58 14.35
N ASP A 98 -17.88 -21.45 13.88
CA ASP A 98 -19.35 -21.22 13.92
C ASP A 98 -19.94 -21.22 15.33
N GLU A 99 -19.19 -21.73 16.32
CA GLU A 99 -19.54 -21.63 17.75
C GLU A 99 -19.14 -20.27 18.36
N ILE A 100 -18.25 -19.51 17.71
CA ILE A 100 -17.65 -18.29 18.27
C ILE A 100 -18.09 -17.05 17.49
N ILE A 101 -18.15 -17.14 16.16
CA ILE A 101 -18.46 -16.02 15.26
C ILE A 101 -19.46 -16.44 14.18
N PRO A 102 -20.28 -15.50 13.70
CA PRO A 102 -21.03 -15.74 12.48
C PRO A 102 -20.08 -15.97 11.31
N LEU A 103 -20.42 -16.90 10.43
CA LEU A 103 -19.73 -17.15 9.18
C LEU A 103 -20.62 -16.71 8.02
N ASP A 104 -20.03 -16.04 7.02
CA ASP A 104 -20.73 -15.61 5.82
C ASP A 104 -20.27 -16.41 4.61
N LYS A 105 -21.20 -16.81 3.75
CA LYS A 105 -20.93 -17.49 2.48
C LYS A 105 -20.94 -16.47 1.33
N THR A 106 -20.02 -15.54 1.37
CA THR A 106 -19.95 -14.43 0.40
C THR A 106 -19.41 -14.88 -0.97
N HIS A 107 -18.71 -16.02 -1.02
CA HIS A 107 -18.15 -16.59 -2.24
C HIS A 107 -18.38 -18.10 -2.31
N ASP A 108 -18.52 -18.63 -3.54
CA ASP A 108 -19.04 -19.98 -3.80
C ASP A 108 -18.27 -21.15 -3.18
N SER A 109 -17.05 -20.92 -2.68
CA SER A 109 -16.17 -22.02 -2.24
C SER A 109 -15.86 -22.03 -0.74
N PHE A 110 -15.94 -20.90 -0.04
CA PHE A 110 -15.46 -20.79 1.35
C PHE A 110 -16.36 -19.93 2.21
N TYR A 111 -16.49 -20.29 3.48
CA TYR A 111 -17.03 -19.41 4.49
C TYR A 111 -15.97 -18.38 4.88
N THR A 112 -16.36 -17.13 5.02
CA THR A 112 -15.57 -16.06 5.58
C THR A 112 -16.04 -15.72 6.99
N SER A 113 -15.20 -15.07 7.80
CA SER A 113 -15.67 -14.52 9.08
C SER A 113 -16.79 -13.49 8.81
N GLY A 114 -17.86 -13.52 9.61
CA GLY A 114 -18.92 -12.49 9.52
C GLY A 114 -18.52 -11.17 10.19
N TYR A 115 -17.43 -11.17 10.96
CA TYR A 115 -16.87 -9.99 11.62
C TYR A 115 -15.63 -9.47 10.93
N ASP A 116 -15.48 -8.14 10.93
CA ASP A 116 -14.27 -7.42 10.52
C ASP A 116 -13.09 -7.77 11.46
N MET A 117 -11.88 -7.67 10.91
CA MET A 117 -10.62 -7.96 11.60
C MET A 117 -10.54 -7.35 13.00
N LYS A 118 -10.95 -6.10 13.16
CA LYS A 118 -10.94 -5.38 14.44
C LYS A 118 -11.65 -6.13 15.55
N TYR A 119 -12.83 -6.70 15.25
CA TYR A 119 -13.63 -7.41 16.26
C TYR A 119 -13.12 -8.82 16.52
N LEU A 120 -12.44 -9.46 15.57
CA LEU A 120 -11.91 -10.82 15.74
C LEU A 120 -10.81 -10.86 16.80
N GLU A 121 -9.95 -9.85 16.84
CA GLU A 121 -8.90 -9.72 17.86
C GLU A 121 -9.49 -9.43 19.25
N GLU A 122 -10.54 -8.60 19.33
CA GLU A 122 -11.22 -8.26 20.59
C GLU A 122 -11.86 -9.49 21.27
N ILE A 123 -12.33 -10.48 20.49
CA ILE A 123 -12.89 -11.72 21.02
C ILE A 123 -11.85 -12.84 21.19
N GLY A 124 -10.55 -12.51 21.05
CA GLY A 124 -9.45 -13.41 21.34
C GLY A 124 -9.11 -14.41 20.23
N LEU A 125 -9.57 -14.19 18.99
CA LEU A 125 -9.22 -15.03 17.87
C LEU A 125 -7.85 -14.61 17.30
N LEU A 126 -7.05 -15.62 16.89
CA LEU A 126 -5.75 -15.39 16.27
C LEU A 126 -5.92 -15.08 14.79
N LYS A 127 -5.44 -13.90 14.39
CA LYS A 127 -5.27 -13.55 12.98
C LYS A 127 -3.87 -13.94 12.52
N MET A 128 -3.80 -14.60 11.37
CA MET A 128 -2.56 -14.91 10.67
C MET A 128 -2.62 -14.35 9.26
N ASP A 129 -1.55 -13.68 8.84
CA ASP A 129 -1.41 -13.19 7.48
C ASP A 129 -0.48 -14.10 6.70
N PHE A 130 -1.02 -14.78 5.68
CA PHE A 130 -0.25 -15.63 4.77
C PHE A 130 -0.09 -14.90 3.44
N LEU A 131 1.00 -14.16 3.33
CA LEU A 131 1.34 -13.46 2.11
C LEU A 131 2.49 -14.17 1.41
N ALA A 132 2.21 -14.71 0.23
CA ALA A 132 3.21 -15.36 -0.62
C ALA A 132 3.68 -14.40 -1.71
N ILE A 133 4.96 -14.44 -2.01
CA ILE A 133 5.58 -13.67 -3.09
C ILE A 133 6.13 -14.67 -4.11
N LYS A 134 5.60 -14.68 -5.34
CA LYS A 134 6.04 -15.56 -6.42
C LYS A 134 7.53 -15.44 -6.75
N TYR A 135 8.11 -14.27 -6.51
CA TYR A 135 9.53 -14.02 -6.76
C TYR A 135 10.47 -14.90 -5.93
N LEU A 136 10.09 -15.30 -4.72
CA LEU A 136 10.90 -16.25 -3.94
C LEU A 136 10.99 -17.61 -4.62
N THR A 137 9.90 -18.08 -5.22
CA THR A 137 9.90 -19.32 -6.02
C THR A 137 10.79 -19.18 -7.26
N ILE A 138 10.66 -18.05 -7.98
CA ILE A 138 11.49 -17.75 -9.16
C ILE A 138 12.97 -17.72 -8.80
N ILE A 139 13.35 -17.08 -7.69
CA ILE A 139 14.74 -17.03 -7.24
C ILE A 139 15.24 -18.43 -6.89
N HIS A 140 14.41 -19.26 -6.25
CA HIS A 140 14.78 -20.64 -5.94
C HIS A 140 15.03 -21.46 -7.21
N GLU A 141 14.14 -21.38 -8.18
CA GLU A 141 14.30 -22.03 -9.49
C GLU A 141 15.57 -21.55 -10.21
N ILE A 142 15.86 -20.24 -10.19
CA ILE A 142 17.10 -19.70 -10.77
C ILE A 142 18.35 -20.25 -10.07
N ILE A 143 18.35 -20.35 -8.74
CA ILE A 143 19.45 -20.93 -7.99
C ILE A 143 19.67 -22.39 -8.37
N ASP A 144 18.59 -23.17 -8.46
CA ASP A 144 18.65 -24.58 -8.85
C ASP A 144 19.20 -24.75 -10.28
N ASP A 145 18.71 -23.94 -11.23
CA ASP A 145 19.19 -23.94 -12.62
C ASP A 145 20.69 -23.61 -12.72
N ILE A 146 21.15 -22.61 -11.97
CA ILE A 146 22.55 -22.23 -11.91
C ILE A 146 23.40 -23.37 -11.34
N ASN A 147 22.98 -23.96 -10.22
CA ASN A 147 23.65 -25.06 -9.56
C ASN A 147 23.79 -26.26 -10.49
N ASN A 148 22.70 -26.65 -11.16
CA ASN A 148 22.68 -27.76 -12.10
C ASN A 148 23.55 -27.50 -13.33
N LYS A 149 23.50 -26.28 -13.90
CA LYS A 149 24.21 -25.94 -15.14
C LYS A 149 25.72 -25.81 -14.93
N TYR A 150 26.13 -25.23 -13.81
CA TYR A 150 27.53 -24.90 -13.54
C TYR A 150 28.18 -25.82 -12.52
N ASN A 151 27.44 -26.78 -11.95
CA ASN A 151 27.88 -27.71 -10.92
C ASN A 151 28.53 -27.00 -9.72
N ILE A 152 27.87 -25.95 -9.23
CA ILE A 152 28.26 -25.16 -8.06
C ILE A 152 27.23 -25.29 -6.94
N ASN A 153 27.53 -24.78 -5.78
CA ASN A 153 26.61 -24.78 -4.64
C ASN A 153 26.25 -23.35 -4.24
N LEU A 154 25.40 -22.72 -5.04
CA LEU A 154 24.83 -21.40 -4.72
C LEU A 154 23.65 -21.57 -3.78
N THR A 155 23.57 -20.76 -2.74
CA THR A 155 22.47 -20.72 -1.76
C THR A 155 22.15 -19.27 -1.42
N PHE A 156 20.99 -19.01 -0.80
CA PHE A 156 20.66 -17.65 -0.34
C PHE A 156 21.72 -17.07 0.59
N ASP A 157 22.38 -17.90 1.40
CA ASP A 157 23.36 -17.46 2.40
C ASP A 157 24.71 -17.09 1.79
N ASN A 158 25.04 -17.61 0.60
CA ASN A 158 26.35 -17.37 -0.02
C ASN A 158 26.32 -16.45 -1.24
N ILE A 159 25.14 -15.87 -1.58
CA ILE A 159 25.01 -14.84 -2.61
C ILE A 159 25.66 -13.54 -2.10
N PRO A 160 26.68 -12.99 -2.80
CA PRO A 160 27.33 -11.77 -2.35
C PRO A 160 26.45 -10.55 -2.64
N PHE A 161 26.27 -9.67 -1.63
CA PHE A 161 25.54 -8.40 -1.79
C PHE A 161 26.36 -7.27 -2.42
N ASN A 162 27.65 -7.51 -2.68
CA ASN A 162 28.57 -6.51 -3.22
C ASN A 162 29.08 -6.82 -4.64
N ASP A 163 28.37 -7.67 -5.38
CA ASP A 163 28.72 -7.93 -6.77
C ASP A 163 28.55 -6.66 -7.61
N SER A 164 29.65 -6.19 -8.18
CA SER A 164 29.70 -4.92 -8.91
C SER A 164 28.86 -4.94 -10.19
N LYS A 165 28.73 -6.10 -10.85
CA LYS A 165 27.93 -6.23 -12.08
C LYS A 165 26.44 -6.19 -11.76
N ALA A 166 26.02 -6.83 -10.66
CA ALA A 166 24.65 -6.77 -10.19
C ALA A 166 24.29 -5.34 -9.74
N LEU A 167 25.16 -4.67 -8.99
CA LEU A 167 24.96 -3.28 -8.57
C LEU A 167 24.91 -2.30 -9.75
N ASP A 168 25.67 -2.56 -10.81
CA ASP A 168 25.66 -1.71 -12.01
C ASP A 168 24.30 -1.71 -12.73
N ILE A 169 23.52 -2.77 -12.66
CA ILE A 169 22.14 -2.83 -13.18
C ILE A 169 21.29 -1.74 -12.50
N PHE A 170 21.38 -1.61 -11.19
CA PHE A 170 20.66 -0.58 -10.43
C PHE A 170 21.25 0.83 -10.67
N ASN A 171 22.56 0.94 -10.84
CA ASN A 171 23.21 2.22 -11.14
C ASN A 171 22.76 2.79 -12.49
N ARG A 172 22.61 1.94 -13.49
CA ARG A 172 22.08 2.31 -14.83
C ARG A 172 20.55 2.39 -14.86
N ALA A 173 19.87 1.96 -13.78
CA ALA A 173 18.43 1.84 -13.73
C ALA A 173 17.84 0.93 -14.82
N ASP A 174 18.56 -0.14 -15.18
CA ASP A 174 18.15 -1.17 -16.13
C ASP A 174 17.48 -2.33 -15.38
N THR A 175 16.35 -2.03 -14.73
CA THR A 175 15.71 -2.88 -13.72
C THR A 175 14.40 -3.52 -14.19
N LEU A 176 14.26 -3.73 -15.50
CA LEU A 176 13.13 -4.47 -16.04
C LEU A 176 13.09 -5.90 -15.47
N ALA A 177 11.93 -6.36 -15.07
CA ALA A 177 11.67 -7.64 -14.42
C ALA A 177 12.32 -7.81 -13.02
N ILE A 178 12.86 -6.75 -12.43
CA ILE A 178 13.30 -6.77 -11.03
C ILE A 178 12.15 -6.28 -10.15
N PHE A 179 11.66 -7.18 -9.30
CA PHE A 179 10.52 -6.90 -8.41
C PHE A 179 10.67 -5.56 -7.66
N GLN A 180 9.60 -4.76 -7.65
CA GLN A 180 9.51 -3.41 -7.09
C GLN A 180 10.36 -2.33 -7.76
N PHE A 181 11.16 -2.65 -8.80
CA PHE A 181 12.02 -1.70 -9.48
C PHE A 181 11.63 -1.44 -10.95
N GLU A 182 10.40 -1.84 -11.36
CA GLU A 182 9.95 -1.82 -12.76
C GLU A 182 9.16 -0.57 -13.15
N SER A 183 8.59 0.17 -12.18
CA SER A 183 7.76 1.34 -12.51
C SER A 183 8.62 2.54 -12.92
N ASP A 184 8.10 3.37 -13.84
CA ASP A 184 8.78 4.58 -14.30
C ASP A 184 9.25 5.49 -13.16
N GLY A 185 8.47 5.57 -12.09
CA GLY A 185 8.79 6.42 -10.96
C GLY A 185 10.04 5.96 -10.21
N ILE A 186 10.17 4.67 -9.90
CA ILE A 186 11.36 4.15 -9.21
C ILE A 186 12.57 4.11 -10.16
N ILE A 187 12.36 3.83 -11.44
CA ILE A 187 13.43 3.91 -12.46
C ILE A 187 14.00 5.34 -12.52
N ASN A 188 13.14 6.36 -12.54
CA ASN A 188 13.57 7.76 -12.51
C ASN A 188 14.26 8.13 -11.19
N PHE A 189 13.83 7.54 -10.07
CA PHE A 189 14.53 7.71 -8.80
C PHE A 189 15.94 7.07 -8.85
N LEU A 190 16.08 5.83 -9.34
CA LEU A 190 17.37 5.15 -9.47
C LEU A 190 18.34 5.92 -10.35
N LYS A 191 17.89 6.50 -11.47
CA LYS A 191 18.70 7.35 -12.34
C LYS A 191 19.32 8.54 -11.61
N GLN A 192 18.62 9.09 -10.64
CA GLN A 192 19.10 10.20 -9.80
C GLN A 192 19.95 9.72 -8.64
N LEU A 193 19.57 8.59 -8.03
CA LEU A 193 20.25 8.01 -6.88
C LEU A 193 21.64 7.49 -7.24
N LYS A 194 21.82 6.93 -8.45
CA LYS A 194 23.07 6.28 -8.85
C LYS A 194 23.49 5.22 -7.82
N ALA A 195 22.58 4.28 -7.57
CA ALA A 195 22.79 3.23 -6.57
C ALA A 195 24.08 2.44 -6.87
N ASN A 196 24.98 2.36 -5.92
CA ASN A 196 26.27 1.68 -6.05
C ASN A 196 26.61 0.77 -4.86
N SER A 197 25.66 0.59 -3.97
CA SER A 197 25.75 -0.31 -2.80
C SER A 197 24.42 -1.00 -2.56
N PHE A 198 24.45 -2.09 -1.81
CA PHE A 198 23.23 -2.76 -1.38
C PHE A 198 22.39 -1.87 -0.45
N ASP A 199 23.03 -1.06 0.39
CA ASP A 199 22.34 -0.10 1.25
C ASP A 199 21.53 0.92 0.44
N ASP A 200 22.05 1.37 -0.70
CA ASP A 200 21.31 2.28 -1.60
C ASP A 200 20.05 1.61 -2.18
N ILE A 201 20.14 0.31 -2.51
CA ILE A 201 19.00 -0.45 -3.02
C ILE A 201 17.93 -0.59 -1.92
N CYS A 202 18.36 -0.93 -0.70
CA CYS A 202 17.47 -0.98 0.46
C CYS A 202 16.81 0.37 0.73
N ALA A 203 17.59 1.45 0.68
CA ALA A 203 17.08 2.80 0.86
C ALA A 203 16.09 3.21 -0.25
N ALA A 204 16.35 2.81 -1.49
CA ALA A 204 15.45 3.08 -2.61
C ALA A 204 14.05 2.48 -2.36
N ILE A 205 13.97 1.22 -1.95
CA ILE A 205 12.69 0.56 -1.61
C ILE A 205 12.04 1.21 -0.38
N ALA A 206 12.84 1.56 0.61
CA ALA A 206 12.32 2.16 1.84
C ALA A 206 11.75 3.57 1.62
N LEU A 207 12.39 4.38 0.77
CA LEU A 207 11.99 5.76 0.49
C LEU A 207 10.87 5.86 -0.55
N TYR A 208 10.81 4.92 -1.52
CA TYR A 208 9.82 4.96 -2.59
C TYR A 208 8.46 4.44 -2.11
N ARG A 209 7.85 5.15 -1.16
CA ARG A 209 6.51 4.88 -0.58
C ARG A 209 5.78 6.20 -0.30
N PRO A 210 4.45 6.20 -0.29
CA PRO A 210 3.69 7.34 0.22
C PRO A 210 4.16 7.73 1.64
N GLY A 211 4.47 9.01 1.86
CA GLY A 211 5.05 9.52 3.09
C GLY A 211 6.57 9.74 2.99
N PRO A 212 7.40 8.70 3.05
CA PRO A 212 8.87 8.87 2.97
C PRO A 212 9.39 9.45 1.66
N MET A 213 8.64 9.34 0.57
CA MET A 213 9.01 9.81 -0.78
C MET A 213 9.43 11.29 -0.81
N GLN A 214 8.86 12.11 0.06
CA GLN A 214 9.24 13.53 0.20
C GLN A 214 10.71 13.73 0.61
N ASN A 215 11.35 12.72 1.22
CA ASN A 215 12.73 12.78 1.68
C ASN A 215 13.74 12.34 0.61
N ILE A 216 13.30 11.83 -0.54
CA ILE A 216 14.17 11.39 -1.63
C ILE A 216 15.16 12.48 -2.08
N PRO A 217 14.75 13.75 -2.30
CA PRO A 217 15.68 14.79 -2.71
C PRO A 217 16.79 15.05 -1.68
N LEU A 218 16.46 15.01 -0.39
CA LEU A 218 17.40 15.21 0.71
C LEU A 218 18.40 14.04 0.77
N TYR A 219 17.89 12.80 0.68
CA TYR A 219 18.73 11.60 0.67
C TYR A 219 19.77 11.65 -0.47
N ILE A 220 19.34 11.98 -1.70
CA ILE A 220 20.23 12.11 -2.87
C ILE A 220 21.30 13.17 -2.65
N LYS A 221 20.93 14.36 -2.13
CA LYS A 221 21.87 15.44 -1.85
C LYS A 221 22.93 15.03 -0.82
N ARG A 222 22.52 14.40 0.26
CA ARG A 222 23.41 13.93 1.32
C ARG A 222 24.35 12.82 0.84
N LYS A 223 23.82 11.85 0.08
CA LYS A 223 24.62 10.81 -0.59
C LYS A 223 25.69 11.42 -1.48
N ASN A 224 25.33 12.40 -2.30
CA ASN A 224 26.24 13.07 -3.25
C ASN A 224 27.11 14.15 -2.56
N LYS A 225 27.10 14.25 -1.23
CA LYS A 225 27.87 15.25 -0.45
C LYS A 225 27.54 16.71 -0.82
N GLN A 226 26.36 16.94 -1.36
CA GLN A 226 25.86 18.30 -1.71
C GLN A 226 25.17 18.98 -0.51
N GLU A 227 24.89 18.22 0.54
CA GLU A 227 24.30 18.70 1.77
C GLU A 227 24.99 18.06 2.96
N LYS A 228 25.20 18.83 4.02
CA LYS A 228 25.81 18.33 5.25
C LYS A 228 24.85 17.35 5.93
N ILE A 229 25.39 16.21 6.38
CA ILE A 229 24.64 15.28 7.19
C ILE A 229 24.59 15.85 8.61
N ASP A 230 23.38 16.00 9.13
CA ASP A 230 23.14 16.43 10.50
C ASP A 230 22.55 15.24 11.28
N TYR A 231 23.25 14.87 12.35
CA TYR A 231 22.79 13.83 13.25
C TYR A 231 22.25 14.52 14.53
N TYR A 232 21.12 14.07 14.99
CA TYR A 232 20.49 14.58 16.20
C TYR A 232 21.41 14.50 17.43
N ASP A 233 22.24 13.43 17.45
CA ASP A 233 23.24 13.17 18.47
C ASP A 233 24.34 12.28 17.88
N ASP A 234 25.59 12.48 18.29
CA ASP A 234 26.74 11.72 17.77
C ASP A 234 26.66 10.23 18.08
N THR A 235 25.98 9.84 19.15
CA THR A 235 25.74 8.44 19.50
C THR A 235 24.87 7.68 18.47
N LEU A 236 24.09 8.43 17.67
CA LEU A 236 23.23 7.88 16.61
C LEU A 236 23.98 7.66 15.29
N ILE A 237 25.19 8.19 15.13
CA ILE A 237 25.96 8.06 13.88
C ILE A 237 26.10 6.60 13.44
N PRO A 238 26.48 5.62 14.30
CA PRO A 238 26.61 4.24 13.90
C PRO A 238 25.30 3.63 13.34
N ILE A 239 24.16 4.13 13.82
CA ILE A 239 22.82 3.63 13.44
C ILE A 239 22.32 4.32 12.16
N LEU A 240 22.49 5.65 12.07
CA LEU A 240 21.90 6.47 11.00
C LEU A 240 22.83 6.72 9.81
N LYS A 241 24.10 6.27 9.88
CA LYS A 241 25.09 6.51 8.84
C LYS A 241 24.67 5.92 7.48
N SER A 242 24.04 4.75 7.46
CA SER A 242 23.56 4.09 6.24
C SER A 242 22.43 4.84 5.55
N THR A 243 21.71 5.69 6.27
CA THR A 243 20.60 6.51 5.77
C THR A 243 20.96 7.99 5.63
N TYR A 244 22.22 8.33 5.88
CA TYR A 244 22.74 9.73 5.84
C TYR A 244 22.05 10.67 6.85
N GLY A 245 21.73 10.15 8.03
CA GLY A 245 21.16 10.92 9.14
C GLY A 245 19.63 10.91 9.22
#